data_08fa65efccc029ea7f1ca460ca76086b
#
_entry.id   08fa65efccc029ea7f1ca460ca76086b
#
_cell.length_a   1.000
_cell.length_b   1.000
_cell.length_c   1.000
_cell.angle_alpha   90.00
_cell.angle_beta   90.00
_cell.angle_gamma   90.00
#
_symmetry.space_group_name_H-M   'P 1'
#
loop_
_entity.id
_entity.type
_entity.pdbx_description
1 polymer ?
#
loop_
_entity_poly.entity_id
_entity_poly.type
_entity_poly.pdbx_seq_one_letter_code
_entity_poly.pdbx_strand_id
1 'polypeptide(L)'
;MMELIHRLPDASGSGDPASAHTDAELLDTLTLPLELRIRGRLRATTDGGREVGLFLDRGPVLRDGDRLASREGEVIRIRAADEPVVTAHIAAGRPMAALCYHLGNRHVQLAIGMQTPDADAEGKGEAASATGWVRFPPDHVLEELAERLGATLIHHEAPFDPEPGAYAQAGQGHAHSHGHGHGHSHAHDHAHAHEHSHGHSHSHAHEHTHEH
;
A
#
# COMPACT_ATOMS: atom_id res chain seq x y z
N MET A 1 12.96 26.75 -7.00
CA MET A 1 12.47 25.42 -6.56
C MET A 1 11.38 25.00 -7.53
N MET A 2 11.56 23.88 -8.21
CA MET A 2 10.60 23.31 -9.14
C MET A 2 9.43 22.68 -8.35
N GLU A 3 8.19 22.91 -8.76
CA GLU A 3 7.01 22.34 -8.12
C GLU A 3 6.48 21.15 -8.94
N LEU A 4 6.52 19.95 -8.36
CA LEU A 4 5.99 18.72 -8.93
C LEU A 4 4.54 18.55 -8.46
N ILE A 5 3.60 18.64 -9.38
CA ILE A 5 2.16 18.72 -9.05
C ILE A 5 1.31 17.62 -9.69
N HIS A 6 1.83 16.93 -10.70
CA HIS A 6 1.11 15.89 -11.43
C HIS A 6 1.84 14.58 -11.38
N ARG A 7 1.07 13.48 -11.16
CA ARG A 7 1.54 12.12 -11.43
C ARG A 7 1.25 11.80 -12.88
N LEU A 8 2.24 11.31 -13.59
CA LEU A 8 2.06 10.82 -14.95
C LEU A 8 1.66 9.33 -14.91
N PRO A 9 0.78 8.87 -15.81
CA PRO A 9 0.44 7.46 -15.90
C PRO A 9 1.68 6.62 -16.26
N ASP A 10 1.70 5.37 -15.78
CA ASP A 10 2.76 4.42 -16.11
C ASP A 10 2.83 4.19 -17.61
N ALA A 11 4.04 4.19 -18.15
CA ALA A 11 4.28 3.91 -19.56
C ALA A 11 3.91 2.46 -19.98
N SER A 12 3.63 1.58 -19.00
CA SER A 12 3.30 0.18 -19.19
C SER A 12 1.80 -0.16 -19.21
N GLY A 13 0.92 0.82 -19.02
CA GLY A 13 -0.55 0.64 -19.00
C GLY A 13 -1.20 0.85 -20.35
N SER A 14 -1.52 -0.24 -21.02
CA SER A 14 -2.55 -0.44 -22.07
C SER A 14 -2.95 0.74 -22.97
N GLY A 15 -2.39 0.77 -24.18
CA GLY A 15 -3.20 0.79 -25.41
C GLY A 15 -4.12 1.95 -25.72
N ASP A 16 -3.88 3.19 -25.26
CA ASP A 16 -4.51 4.34 -25.87
C ASP A 16 -3.45 5.25 -26.52
N PRO A 17 -3.41 5.33 -27.87
CA PRO A 17 -2.43 6.15 -28.58
C PRO A 17 -2.64 7.65 -28.39
N ALA A 18 -3.69 8.08 -27.70
CA ALA A 18 -3.96 9.49 -27.41
C ALA A 18 -3.28 10.02 -26.15
N SER A 19 -2.66 9.19 -25.33
CA SER A 19 -1.91 9.59 -24.13
C SER A 19 -0.39 9.64 -24.36
N ALA A 20 0.03 10.02 -25.56
CA ALA A 20 1.44 10.19 -25.94
C ALA A 20 2.09 11.41 -25.26
N HIS A 21 2.14 11.40 -23.92
CA HIS A 21 3.20 12.14 -23.20
C HIS A 21 4.44 11.26 -23.07
N THR A 22 4.74 10.44 -24.08
CA THR A 22 5.76 9.39 -24.07
C THR A 22 7.18 9.91 -24.23
N ASP A 23 7.39 11.17 -24.59
CA ASP A 23 8.74 11.70 -24.83
C ASP A 23 9.03 13.02 -24.09
N ALA A 24 8.33 13.30 -22.99
CA ALA A 24 8.83 14.32 -22.09
C ALA A 24 10.20 13.86 -21.58
N GLU A 25 11.24 14.54 -21.99
CA GLU A 25 12.61 14.22 -21.64
C GLU A 25 12.74 14.17 -20.13
N LEU A 26 13.16 13.02 -19.61
CA LEU A 26 13.40 12.84 -18.19
C LEU A 26 14.49 13.80 -17.76
N LEU A 27 14.15 14.80 -16.95
CA LEU A 27 15.08 15.83 -16.54
C LEU A 27 16.05 15.33 -15.49
N ASP A 28 15.55 14.54 -14.51
CA ASP A 28 16.33 14.07 -13.36
C ASP A 28 15.62 12.93 -12.63
N THR A 29 16.28 12.38 -11.62
CA THR A 29 15.74 11.34 -10.72
C THR A 29 15.69 11.88 -9.30
N LEU A 30 14.67 11.46 -8.55
CA LEU A 30 14.50 11.76 -7.14
C LEU A 30 14.46 10.47 -6.34
N THR A 31 15.58 10.15 -5.70
CA THR A 31 15.73 8.95 -4.87
C THR A 31 15.22 9.20 -3.46
N LEU A 32 14.19 8.45 -3.04
CA LEU A 32 13.52 8.63 -1.77
C LEU A 32 13.28 7.31 -1.04
N PRO A 33 13.52 7.25 0.29
CA PRO A 33 13.09 6.13 1.13
C PRO A 33 11.57 6.07 1.23
N LEU A 34 11.02 4.93 1.62
CA LEU A 34 9.58 4.71 1.72
C LEU A 34 8.89 5.76 2.59
N GLU A 35 9.49 6.11 3.72
CA GLU A 35 8.96 7.13 4.64
C GLU A 35 8.66 8.47 3.96
N LEU A 36 9.48 8.88 3.00
CA LEU A 36 9.30 10.12 2.25
C LEU A 36 8.37 9.92 1.05
N ARG A 37 8.34 8.73 0.44
CA ARG A 37 7.45 8.42 -0.69
C ARG A 37 5.97 8.36 -0.31
N ILE A 38 5.67 8.15 0.98
CA ILE A 38 4.30 8.21 1.52
C ILE A 38 3.76 9.65 1.55
N ARG A 39 4.64 10.65 1.57
CA ARG A 39 4.25 12.05 1.75
C ARG A 39 3.81 12.68 0.44
N GLY A 40 2.58 13.18 0.38
CA GLY A 40 2.10 13.96 -0.76
C GLY A 40 2.71 15.37 -0.84
N ARG A 41 3.30 15.88 0.26
CA ARG A 41 3.97 17.19 0.33
C ARG A 41 5.34 17.03 0.93
N LEU A 42 6.35 17.38 0.16
CA LEU A 42 7.75 17.17 0.52
C LEU A 42 8.63 18.20 -0.19
N ARG A 43 9.62 18.75 0.51
CA ARG A 43 10.75 19.46 -0.13
C ARG A 43 11.93 18.49 -0.15
N ALA A 44 12.54 18.36 -1.32
CA ALA A 44 13.65 17.42 -1.53
C ALA A 44 14.64 17.98 -2.56
N THR A 45 15.75 17.27 -2.71
CA THR A 45 16.77 17.55 -3.73
C THR A 45 16.90 16.32 -4.63
N THR A 46 16.86 16.51 -5.95
CA THR A 46 17.06 15.43 -6.92
C THR A 46 18.50 14.92 -6.89
N ASP A 47 18.73 13.77 -7.51
CA ASP A 47 20.05 13.17 -7.61
C ASP A 47 21.06 14.07 -8.35
N GLY A 48 20.57 14.91 -9.29
CA GLY A 48 21.31 15.94 -9.98
C GLY A 48 21.48 17.27 -9.21
N GLY A 49 21.01 17.34 -7.95
CA GLY A 49 21.20 18.50 -7.08
C GLY A 49 20.16 19.63 -7.24
N ARG A 50 19.02 19.37 -7.89
CA ARG A 50 17.93 20.37 -8.06
C ARG A 50 17.00 20.37 -6.86
N GLU A 51 16.65 21.54 -6.35
CA GLU A 51 15.61 21.67 -5.33
C GLU A 51 14.21 21.51 -5.95
N VAL A 52 13.43 20.58 -5.44
CA VAL A 52 12.06 20.28 -5.86
C VAL A 52 11.10 20.32 -4.67
N GLY A 53 9.87 20.71 -4.92
CA GLY A 53 8.75 20.60 -3.98
C GLY A 53 7.66 19.71 -4.56
N LEU A 54 7.29 18.66 -3.85
CA LEU A 54 6.15 17.81 -4.18
C LEU A 54 4.89 18.44 -3.58
N PHE A 55 3.86 18.63 -4.40
CA PHE A 55 2.55 19.14 -4.01
C PHE A 55 1.46 18.26 -4.63
N LEU A 56 1.51 16.99 -4.29
CA LEU A 56 0.60 15.99 -4.81
C LEU A 56 -0.67 15.94 -3.97
N ASP A 57 -1.80 15.73 -4.62
CA ASP A 57 -3.05 15.39 -3.95
C ASP A 57 -2.94 14.05 -3.22
N ARG A 58 -3.88 13.80 -2.28
CA ARG A 58 -3.96 12.50 -1.62
C ARG A 58 -4.11 11.40 -2.66
N GLY A 59 -3.22 10.44 -2.61
CA GLY A 59 -3.16 9.34 -3.56
C GLY A 59 -2.32 8.18 -3.03
N PRO A 60 -2.07 7.17 -3.87
CA PRO A 60 -1.22 6.05 -3.49
C PRO A 60 0.21 6.51 -3.16
N VAL A 61 0.93 5.68 -2.42
CA VAL A 61 2.38 5.86 -2.17
C VAL A 61 3.11 5.96 -3.51
N LEU A 62 4.11 6.84 -3.59
CA LEU A 62 4.98 6.91 -4.77
C LEU A 62 5.80 5.62 -4.86
N ARG A 63 5.74 4.96 -6.02
CA ARG A 63 6.46 3.73 -6.30
C ARG A 63 7.76 3.98 -7.05
N ASP A 64 8.62 2.98 -7.05
CA ASP A 64 9.80 3.00 -7.92
C ASP A 64 9.38 3.08 -9.38
N GLY A 65 9.97 4.01 -10.13
CA GLY A 65 9.65 4.27 -11.53
C GLY A 65 8.54 5.28 -11.79
N ASP A 66 7.76 5.70 -10.78
CA ASP A 66 6.75 6.74 -10.93
C ASP A 66 7.36 8.02 -11.53
N ARG A 67 6.57 8.70 -12.37
CA ARG A 67 6.97 9.96 -12.99
C ARG A 67 6.10 11.10 -12.50
N LEU A 68 6.74 12.19 -12.12
CA LEU A 68 6.09 13.41 -11.69
C LEU A 68 6.41 14.53 -12.66
N ALA A 69 5.41 15.36 -12.98
CA ALA A 69 5.60 16.51 -13.85
C ALA A 69 5.45 17.82 -13.08
N SER A 70 6.25 18.82 -13.48
CA SER A 70 6.09 20.20 -13.08
C SER A 70 4.99 20.88 -13.92
N ARG A 71 4.64 22.13 -13.55
CA ARG A 71 3.72 22.95 -14.36
C ARG A 71 4.27 23.25 -15.75
N GLU A 72 5.58 23.34 -15.87
CA GLU A 72 6.31 23.64 -17.08
C GLU A 72 6.49 22.40 -17.97
N GLY A 73 6.07 21.22 -17.49
CA GLY A 73 6.16 19.94 -18.23
C GLY A 73 7.47 19.20 -18.02
N GLU A 74 8.35 19.68 -17.13
CA GLU A 74 9.57 18.95 -16.76
C GLU A 74 9.22 17.69 -15.97
N VAL A 75 9.89 16.56 -16.27
CA VAL A 75 9.59 15.25 -15.68
C VAL A 75 10.72 14.79 -14.78
N ILE A 76 10.37 14.40 -13.57
CA ILE A 76 11.26 13.76 -12.60
C ILE A 76 10.78 12.33 -12.36
N ARG A 77 11.72 11.38 -12.40
CA ARG A 77 11.45 9.98 -12.07
C ARG A 77 11.70 9.74 -10.58
N ILE A 78 10.77 9.05 -9.93
CA ILE A 78 10.96 8.57 -8.56
C ILE A 78 11.78 7.28 -8.58
N ARG A 79 12.70 7.16 -7.65
CA ARG A 79 13.47 5.95 -7.39
C ARG A 79 13.36 5.60 -5.91
N ALA A 80 13.08 4.35 -5.61
CA ALA A 80 13.14 3.85 -4.24
C ALA A 80 14.60 3.82 -3.77
N ALA A 81 14.90 4.47 -2.66
CA ALA A 81 16.21 4.41 -2.04
C ALA A 81 16.47 3.03 -1.47
N ASP A 82 17.75 2.66 -1.37
CA ASP A 82 18.14 1.50 -0.59
C ASP A 82 17.93 1.80 0.89
N GLU A 83 17.27 0.87 1.58
CA GLU A 83 16.92 0.95 2.99
C GLU A 83 17.28 -0.37 3.68
N PRO A 84 17.59 -0.36 5.00
CA PRO A 84 17.79 -1.60 5.73
C PRO A 84 16.54 -2.48 5.64
N VAL A 85 16.68 -3.69 5.11
CA VAL A 85 15.59 -4.64 4.93
C VAL A 85 16.03 -6.06 5.29
N VAL A 86 15.04 -6.88 5.63
CA VAL A 86 15.17 -8.33 5.73
C VAL A 86 14.42 -8.97 4.57
N THR A 87 15.13 -9.79 3.78
CA THR A 87 14.50 -10.59 2.73
C THR A 87 14.44 -12.04 3.20
N ALA A 88 13.23 -12.56 3.36
CA ALA A 88 12.90 -13.92 3.73
C ALA A 88 12.66 -14.77 2.48
N HIS A 89 13.60 -15.66 2.16
CA HIS A 89 13.48 -16.62 1.07
C HIS A 89 12.73 -17.86 1.55
N ILE A 90 11.72 -18.28 0.81
CA ILE A 90 10.84 -19.38 1.20
C ILE A 90 10.32 -20.14 -0.03
N ALA A 91 9.99 -21.41 0.13
CA ALA A 91 9.36 -22.18 -0.93
C ALA A 91 8.03 -21.54 -1.37
N ALA A 92 7.83 -21.44 -2.68
CA ALA A 92 6.59 -20.91 -3.25
C ALA A 92 5.38 -21.77 -2.88
N GLY A 93 4.19 -21.19 -3.03
CA GLY A 93 2.92 -21.86 -2.72
C GLY A 93 2.53 -21.70 -1.24
N ARG A 94 2.12 -22.79 -0.58
CA ARG A 94 1.56 -22.73 0.77
C ARG A 94 2.50 -22.12 1.83
N PRO A 95 3.80 -22.45 1.88
CA PRO A 95 4.72 -21.84 2.85
C PRO A 95 4.78 -20.32 2.72
N MET A 96 4.95 -19.82 1.51
CA MET A 96 4.97 -18.37 1.22
C MET A 96 3.64 -17.69 1.55
N ALA A 97 2.52 -18.31 1.17
CA ALA A 97 1.20 -17.81 1.51
C ALA A 97 0.97 -17.72 3.03
N ALA A 98 1.43 -18.73 3.79
CA ALA A 98 1.36 -18.72 5.26
C ALA A 98 2.22 -17.59 5.86
N LEU A 99 3.44 -17.39 5.34
CA LEU A 99 4.31 -16.30 5.77
C LEU A 99 3.65 -14.94 5.52
N CYS A 100 3.17 -14.68 4.30
CA CYS A 100 2.46 -13.44 3.96
C CYS A 100 1.22 -13.23 4.84
N TYR A 101 0.44 -14.29 5.10
CA TYR A 101 -0.74 -14.23 5.97
C TYR A 101 -0.37 -13.81 7.41
N HIS A 102 0.64 -14.45 7.99
CA HIS A 102 1.03 -14.17 9.38
C HIS A 102 1.67 -12.77 9.54
N LEU A 103 2.47 -12.32 8.57
CA LEU A 103 3.04 -10.97 8.59
C LEU A 103 1.97 -9.92 8.31
N GLY A 104 1.08 -10.16 7.34
CA GLY A 104 -0.03 -9.25 7.01
C GLY A 104 -1.00 -9.05 8.17
N ASN A 105 -1.30 -10.09 8.97
CA ASN A 105 -2.10 -9.98 10.18
C ASN A 105 -1.47 -9.09 11.27
N ARG A 106 -0.19 -8.78 11.16
CA ARG A 106 0.52 -7.85 12.03
C ARG A 106 0.65 -6.47 11.43
N HIS A 107 -0.04 -6.22 10.31
CA HIS A 107 -0.01 -4.96 9.56
C HIS A 107 1.39 -4.56 9.09
N VAL A 108 2.25 -5.53 8.85
CA VAL A 108 3.59 -5.31 8.32
C VAL A 108 3.50 -4.94 6.84
N GLN A 109 4.22 -3.90 6.45
CA GLN A 109 4.40 -3.60 5.04
C GLN A 109 5.32 -4.64 4.41
N LEU A 110 4.90 -5.24 3.31
CA LEU A 110 5.60 -6.35 2.65
C LEU A 110 5.83 -6.04 1.18
N ALA A 111 7.05 -6.23 0.69
CA ALA A 111 7.30 -6.42 -0.72
C ALA A 111 7.41 -7.93 -1.00
N ILE A 112 6.83 -8.38 -2.10
CA ILE A 112 6.70 -9.80 -2.43
C ILE A 112 7.24 -10.02 -3.84
N GLY A 113 8.02 -11.09 -4.03
CA GLY A 113 8.51 -11.46 -5.35
C GLY A 113 8.73 -12.96 -5.49
N MET A 114 8.90 -13.36 -6.74
CA MET A 114 9.21 -14.74 -7.11
C MET A 114 10.59 -14.79 -7.74
N GLN A 115 11.37 -15.80 -7.38
CA GLN A 115 12.55 -16.17 -8.16
C GLN A 115 12.10 -17.15 -9.23
N THR A 116 12.22 -16.76 -10.48
CA THR A 116 12.14 -17.74 -11.57
C THR A 116 13.44 -18.57 -11.52
N PRO A 117 13.36 -19.91 -11.60
CA PRO A 117 14.54 -20.70 -11.83
C PRO A 117 15.22 -20.17 -13.09
N ASP A 118 16.54 -19.96 -13.04
CA ASP A 118 17.30 -19.57 -14.23
C ASP A 118 17.01 -20.58 -15.34
N ALA A 119 16.53 -20.09 -16.49
CA ALA A 119 16.18 -20.92 -17.64
C ALA A 119 17.42 -21.65 -18.23
N ASP A 120 18.63 -21.27 -17.79
CA ASP A 120 19.89 -21.83 -18.24
C ASP A 120 20.41 -22.99 -17.36
N ALA A 121 19.67 -23.38 -16.33
CA ALA A 121 19.99 -24.58 -15.54
C ALA A 121 19.51 -25.86 -16.24
N GLU A 122 19.82 -26.02 -17.52
CA GLU A 122 19.67 -27.28 -18.23
C GLU A 122 20.66 -28.30 -17.72
N GLY A 123 20.23 -29.12 -16.77
CA GLY A 123 20.96 -30.33 -16.42
C GLY A 123 20.93 -30.69 -14.96
N LYS A 124 19.87 -31.31 -14.53
CA LYS A 124 19.71 -32.47 -13.66
C LYS A 124 18.39 -32.42 -12.91
N GLY A 125 17.45 -33.15 -13.37
CA GLY A 125 16.38 -33.95 -12.82
C GLY A 125 16.03 -33.84 -11.33
N GLU A 126 15.76 -32.63 -10.83
CA GLU A 126 14.79 -32.35 -9.78
C GLU A 126 14.18 -31.02 -10.17
N ALA A 127 12.84 -30.99 -10.29
CA ALA A 127 12.15 -29.75 -10.53
C ALA A 127 12.55 -28.79 -9.39
N ALA A 128 13.42 -27.82 -9.67
CA ALA A 128 13.81 -26.82 -8.72
C ALA A 128 12.52 -26.15 -8.24
N SER A 129 12.15 -26.41 -6.99
CA SER A 129 10.94 -25.85 -6.39
C SER A 129 11.02 -24.35 -6.52
N ALA A 130 10.05 -23.74 -7.20
CA ALA A 130 9.99 -22.29 -7.31
C ALA A 130 10.12 -21.68 -5.92
N THR A 131 11.07 -20.75 -5.77
CA THR A 131 11.25 -20.02 -4.52
C THR A 131 10.70 -18.62 -4.67
N GLY A 132 10.08 -18.12 -3.62
CA GLY A 132 9.68 -16.74 -3.51
C GLY A 132 10.47 -16.02 -2.42
N TRP A 133 10.30 -14.72 -2.35
CA TRP A 133 10.83 -13.93 -1.27
C TRP A 133 9.78 -12.93 -0.77
N VAL A 134 9.88 -12.64 0.52
CA VAL A 134 9.09 -11.60 1.19
C VAL A 134 10.08 -10.67 1.87
N ARG A 135 9.95 -9.37 1.63
CA ARG A 135 10.84 -8.34 2.20
C ARG A 135 10.06 -7.44 3.13
N PHE A 136 10.67 -7.11 4.27
CA PHE A 136 10.08 -6.25 5.30
C PHE A 136 11.18 -5.50 6.06
N PRO A 137 10.83 -4.40 6.79
CA PRO A 137 11.79 -3.71 7.64
C PRO A 137 12.32 -4.61 8.76
N PRO A 138 13.58 -4.47 9.20
CA PRO A 138 14.17 -5.29 10.26
C PRO A 138 13.34 -5.21 11.56
N ASP A 139 12.94 -6.37 12.06
CA ASP A 139 12.22 -6.54 13.33
C ASP A 139 12.44 -7.97 13.84
N HIS A 140 13.08 -8.12 15.00
CA HIS A 140 13.47 -9.42 15.54
C HIS A 140 12.28 -10.38 15.79
N VAL A 141 11.08 -9.84 16.11
CA VAL A 141 9.88 -10.67 16.33
C VAL A 141 9.35 -11.23 15.01
N LEU A 142 9.39 -10.41 13.96
CA LEU A 142 8.97 -10.82 12.62
C LEU A 142 9.97 -11.78 11.99
N GLU A 143 11.25 -11.56 12.23
CA GLU A 143 12.34 -12.42 11.78
C GLU A 143 12.23 -13.82 12.40
N GLU A 144 12.11 -13.91 13.73
CA GLU A 144 11.90 -15.18 14.42
C GLU A 144 10.64 -15.91 13.92
N LEU A 145 9.56 -15.17 13.65
CA LEU A 145 8.36 -15.74 13.05
C LEU A 145 8.62 -16.31 11.66
N ALA A 146 9.33 -15.58 10.81
CA ALA A 146 9.63 -15.99 9.44
C ALA A 146 10.51 -17.27 9.45
N GLU A 147 11.53 -17.33 10.31
CA GLU A 147 12.37 -18.54 10.48
C GLU A 147 11.55 -19.74 10.95
N ARG A 148 10.66 -19.56 11.93
CA ARG A 148 9.75 -20.64 12.40
C ARG A 148 8.82 -21.16 11.30
N LEU A 149 8.50 -20.32 10.32
CA LEU A 149 7.70 -20.70 9.15
C LEU A 149 8.53 -21.31 8.02
N GLY A 150 9.86 -21.45 8.23
CA GLY A 150 10.76 -22.12 7.31
C GLY A 150 11.42 -21.19 6.29
N ALA A 151 11.44 -19.89 6.53
CA ALA A 151 12.17 -18.95 5.68
C ALA A 151 13.64 -18.87 6.06
N THR A 152 14.49 -18.59 5.07
CA THR A 152 15.90 -18.20 5.25
C THR A 152 16.01 -16.68 5.12
N LEU A 153 16.61 -16.01 6.10
CA LEU A 153 16.69 -14.56 6.17
C LEU A 153 18.02 -14.02 5.65
N ILE A 154 17.95 -12.90 4.95
CA ILE A 154 19.10 -12.13 4.50
C ILE A 154 18.87 -10.66 4.88
N HIS A 155 19.79 -10.10 5.71
CA HIS A 155 19.81 -8.69 6.06
C HIS A 155 20.68 -7.93 5.06
N HIS A 156 20.14 -6.89 4.45
CA HIS A 156 20.87 -6.10 3.46
C HIS A 156 20.21 -4.74 3.25
N GLU A 157 20.88 -3.89 2.49
CA GLU A 157 20.32 -2.65 1.96
C GLU A 157 19.70 -2.95 0.60
N ALA A 158 18.45 -2.56 0.38
CA ALA A 158 17.76 -2.71 -0.91
C ALA A 158 16.55 -1.77 -1.03
N PRO A 159 16.10 -1.50 -2.26
CA PRO A 159 14.86 -0.76 -2.46
C PRO A 159 13.69 -1.49 -1.78
N PHE A 160 12.90 -0.71 -1.04
CA PHE A 160 11.72 -1.25 -0.38
C PHE A 160 10.46 -0.63 -0.97
N ASP A 161 9.76 -1.38 -1.81
CA ASP A 161 8.53 -0.97 -2.47
C ASP A 161 7.41 -1.96 -2.14
N PRO A 162 6.76 -1.80 -0.96
CA PRO A 162 5.79 -2.77 -0.47
C PRO A 162 4.51 -2.80 -1.30
N GLU A 163 3.81 -3.94 -1.24
CA GLU A 163 2.51 -4.09 -1.85
C GLU A 163 1.54 -3.02 -1.34
N PRO A 164 0.75 -2.42 -2.23
CA PRO A 164 -0.28 -1.49 -1.80
C PRO A 164 -1.36 -2.21 -1.00
N GLY A 165 -1.89 -1.55 0.03
CA GLY A 165 -3.02 -2.09 0.78
C GLY A 165 -4.22 -2.31 -0.15
N ALA A 166 -5.06 -3.31 0.15
CA ALA A 166 -6.20 -3.72 -0.68
C ALA A 166 -7.17 -2.56 -1.02
N TYR A 167 -7.17 -1.50 -0.23
CA TYR A 167 -8.01 -0.31 -0.43
C TYR A 167 -7.26 0.87 -1.05
N ALA A 168 -5.98 0.75 -1.34
CA ALA A 168 -5.18 1.86 -1.87
C ALA A 168 -5.65 2.31 -3.27
N GLN A 169 -6.26 1.43 -4.04
CA GLN A 169 -6.82 1.73 -5.37
C GLN A 169 -8.29 2.19 -5.33
N ALA A 170 -8.99 2.07 -4.20
CA ALA A 170 -10.40 2.47 -4.08
C ALA A 170 -10.61 4.00 -4.15
N GLY A 171 -9.53 4.80 -4.09
CA GLY A 171 -9.59 6.26 -4.25
C GLY A 171 -9.77 6.75 -5.70
N GLN A 172 -9.68 5.88 -6.71
CA GLN A 172 -10.02 6.19 -8.11
C GLN A 172 -11.48 5.81 -8.45
N GLY A 173 -12.35 5.81 -7.45
CA GLY A 173 -13.77 5.52 -7.59
C GLY A 173 -14.42 6.48 -8.58
N HIS A 174 -14.97 5.91 -9.64
CA HIS A 174 -15.89 6.55 -10.54
C HIS A 174 -16.94 7.29 -9.73
N ALA A 175 -16.96 8.61 -9.82
CA ALA A 175 -18.05 9.44 -9.33
C ALA A 175 -19.28 9.11 -10.19
N HIS A 176 -20.02 8.06 -9.83
CA HIS A 176 -21.34 7.82 -10.36
C HIS A 176 -22.27 8.83 -9.72
N SER A 177 -22.42 9.98 -10.41
CA SER A 177 -23.48 10.93 -10.15
C SER A 177 -24.81 10.26 -10.46
N HIS A 178 -25.41 9.57 -9.48
CA HIS A 178 -26.81 9.15 -9.54
C HIS A 178 -27.69 10.33 -9.15
N GLY A 179 -27.92 11.22 -10.10
CA GLY A 179 -28.99 12.19 -10.03
C GLY A 179 -30.35 11.50 -10.17
N HIS A 180 -30.88 10.93 -9.09
CA HIS A 180 -32.28 10.53 -9.02
C HIS A 180 -33.07 11.63 -8.31
N GLY A 181 -33.47 12.62 -9.08
CA GLY A 181 -34.57 13.51 -8.70
C GLY A 181 -35.91 12.80 -8.85
N HIS A 182 -36.42 12.22 -7.78
CA HIS A 182 -37.83 11.87 -7.67
C HIS A 182 -38.43 12.67 -6.52
N GLY A 183 -38.98 13.82 -6.88
CA GLY A 183 -39.91 14.53 -6.03
C GLY A 183 -41.24 13.77 -5.95
N HIS A 184 -41.53 13.16 -4.82
CA HIS A 184 -42.86 12.77 -4.43
C HIS A 184 -43.19 13.41 -3.10
N SER A 185 -43.96 14.52 -3.19
CA SER A 185 -44.62 15.12 -2.05
C SER A 185 -45.88 14.30 -1.74
N HIS A 186 -45.88 13.55 -0.65
CA HIS A 186 -47.11 13.05 -0.01
C HIS A 186 -47.18 13.61 1.40
N ALA A 187 -48.10 14.57 1.53
CA ALA A 187 -48.58 15.01 2.82
C ALA A 187 -49.53 13.95 3.34
N HIS A 188 -49.20 13.30 4.43
CA HIS A 188 -50.18 12.57 5.27
C HIS A 188 -50.05 13.05 6.70
N ASP A 189 -51.12 13.77 7.07
CA ASP A 189 -51.40 14.21 8.41
C ASP A 189 -52.04 13.02 9.15
N HIS A 190 -51.38 12.44 10.15
CA HIS A 190 -51.98 11.55 11.12
C HIS A 190 -51.41 11.83 12.51
N ALA A 191 -52.18 12.57 13.27
CA ALA A 191 -52.05 12.70 14.70
C ALA A 191 -52.50 11.40 15.39
N HIS A 192 -51.63 10.70 16.09
CA HIS A 192 -51.97 9.73 17.12
C HIS A 192 -51.09 9.95 18.34
N ALA A 193 -51.73 10.46 19.39
CA ALA A 193 -51.21 10.47 20.73
C ALA A 193 -51.41 9.08 21.35
N HIS A 194 -50.31 8.47 21.83
CA HIS A 194 -50.40 7.38 22.80
C HIS A 194 -49.37 7.62 23.91
N GLU A 195 -49.90 7.97 25.07
CA GLU A 195 -49.25 7.90 26.36
C GLU A 195 -49.13 6.41 26.75
N HIS A 196 -47.94 5.93 27.00
CA HIS A 196 -47.69 4.73 27.83
C HIS A 196 -46.53 4.99 28.76
N SER A 197 -46.90 5.25 30.03
CA SER A 197 -45.97 5.21 31.17
C SER A 197 -45.82 3.75 31.62
N HIS A 198 -44.58 3.22 31.61
CA HIS A 198 -44.24 2.02 32.38
C HIS A 198 -42.97 2.28 33.14
N GLY A 199 -43.13 2.53 34.44
CA GLY A 199 -42.01 2.49 35.38
C GLY A 199 -41.71 1.04 35.77
N HIS A 200 -40.45 0.64 35.64
CA HIS A 200 -39.91 -0.56 36.30
C HIS A 200 -38.63 -0.20 37.05
N SER A 201 -38.78 -0.13 38.36
CA SER A 201 -37.67 -0.10 39.31
C SER A 201 -37.25 -1.52 39.64
N HIS A 202 -35.98 -1.88 39.37
CA HIS A 202 -35.36 -3.09 39.93
C HIS A 202 -34.18 -2.68 40.78
N SER A 203 -34.39 -2.83 42.10
CA SER A 203 -33.35 -2.82 43.12
C SER A 203 -32.78 -4.24 43.28
N HIS A 204 -31.50 -4.46 43.04
CA HIS A 204 -30.78 -5.66 43.48
C HIS A 204 -29.79 -5.29 44.55
N ALA A 205 -30.08 -5.76 45.76
CA ALA A 205 -29.14 -5.82 46.87
C ALA A 205 -28.31 -7.12 46.73
N HIS A 206 -26.98 -7.05 46.77
CA HIS A 206 -26.12 -8.17 46.95
C HIS A 206 -25.51 -8.11 48.35
N GLU A 207 -25.89 -9.06 49.16
CA GLU A 207 -25.27 -9.34 50.43
C GLU A 207 -24.11 -10.33 50.23
N HIS A 208 -22.90 -9.93 50.65
CA HIS A 208 -21.74 -10.84 50.78
C HIS A 208 -21.61 -11.24 52.21
N THR A 209 -21.75 -12.55 52.49
CA THR A 209 -21.30 -13.16 53.72
C THR A 209 -20.06 -14.00 53.43
N HIS A 210 -18.96 -13.66 54.14
CA HIS A 210 -17.78 -14.51 54.30
C HIS A 210 -18.03 -15.45 55.50
N GLU A 211 -17.66 -16.72 55.37
CA GLU A 211 -17.12 -17.52 56.48
C GLU A 211 -16.44 -18.82 55.98
N HIS A 212 -15.21 -18.99 56.48
CA HIS A 212 -14.31 -20.16 56.61
C HIS A 212 -13.68 -20.76 55.35
#